data_918303bf4fddbe7a7cebf0c59969d9dc
#
_entry.id   918303bf4fddbe7a7cebf0c59969d9dc
#
_cell.length_a   1.000
_cell.length_b   1.000
_cell.length_c   1.000
_cell.angle_alpha   90.00
_cell.angle_beta   90.00
_cell.angle_gamma   90.00
#
_symmetry.space_group_name_H-M   'P 1'
#
loop_
_entity.id
_entity.type
_entity.pdbx_description
1 polymer ?
#
loop_
_entity_poly.entity_id
_entity_poly.type
_entity_poly.pdbx_seq_one_letter_code
_entity_poly.pdbx_strand_id
1 'polypeptide(L)'
;AGAFDRIEPNRAKLVANIELAMGHAEQKSANANQGGLFDFVEDAIEPVQLEDCAAWGESLKLSEEKQVLGFYLSGHPFRPYAEEVRQFAPLRLDKLKPEDNVRVAGFATGVRTMMSKRGKIAFLSLEDLSGRIEVMVSGAALEECTGYLKADQVLIAECKISRDDYSGGDALRIMANHVVTLQTARERYA
;
A
#
# COMPACT_ATOMS: atom_id res chain seq x y z
N ALA A 1 3.58 10.21 9.00
CA ALA A 1 4.51 9.47 8.14
C ALA A 1 5.93 9.36 8.72
N GLY A 2 6.12 9.36 10.05
CA GLY A 2 7.39 9.09 10.68
C GLY A 2 8.32 10.28 10.93
N ALA A 3 7.89 11.50 10.68
CA ALA A 3 8.69 12.70 10.94
C ALA A 3 9.12 12.83 12.42
N PHE A 4 8.31 12.31 13.33
CA PHE A 4 8.55 12.37 14.78
C PHE A 4 9.02 11.05 15.39
N ASP A 5 9.35 10.04 14.60
CA ASP A 5 9.74 8.69 15.11
C ASP A 5 10.98 8.74 16.04
N ARG A 6 11.81 9.79 15.94
CA ARG A 6 12.95 10.00 16.83
C ARG A 6 12.56 10.54 18.21
N ILE A 7 11.37 11.15 18.32
CA ILE A 7 10.86 11.76 19.55
C ILE A 7 9.95 10.75 20.24
N GLU A 8 9.01 10.20 19.49
CA GLU A 8 8.07 9.18 19.93
C GLU A 8 7.88 8.16 18.80
N PRO A 9 8.35 6.92 18.96
CA PRO A 9 8.24 5.89 17.94
C PRO A 9 6.81 5.36 17.77
N ASN A 10 5.96 5.51 18.78
CA ASN A 10 4.56 5.13 18.70
C ASN A 10 3.75 6.21 17.98
N ARG A 11 3.61 6.08 16.66
CA ARG A 11 2.85 7.03 15.83
C ARG A 11 1.37 7.12 16.21
N ALA A 12 0.76 6.02 16.70
CA ALA A 12 -0.60 6.02 17.18
C ALA A 12 -0.75 6.98 18.37
N LYS A 13 0.20 6.94 19.31
CA LYS A 13 0.25 7.84 20.47
C LYS A 13 0.36 9.30 20.05
N LEU A 14 1.22 9.60 19.07
CA LEU A 14 1.32 10.96 18.54
C LEU A 14 0.00 11.45 17.94
N VAL A 15 -0.65 10.64 17.11
CA VAL A 15 -1.92 11.02 16.46
C VAL A 15 -3.04 11.20 17.49
N ALA A 16 -3.15 10.30 18.47
CA ALA A 16 -4.17 10.40 19.52
C ALA A 16 -4.03 11.66 20.39
N ASN A 17 -2.82 12.19 20.52
CA ASN A 17 -2.53 13.35 21.38
C ASN A 17 -2.35 14.69 20.62
N ILE A 18 -2.70 14.75 19.34
CA ILE A 18 -2.53 16.00 18.55
C ILE A 18 -3.32 17.15 19.16
N GLU A 19 -4.59 16.93 19.51
CA GLU A 19 -5.46 17.97 20.08
C GLU A 19 -4.93 18.45 21.43
N LEU A 20 -4.48 17.54 22.29
CA LEU A 20 -3.88 17.86 23.57
C LEU A 20 -2.60 18.71 23.39
N ALA A 21 -1.72 18.33 22.49
CA ALA A 21 -0.49 19.05 22.21
C ALA A 21 -0.76 20.45 21.61
N MET A 22 -1.73 20.55 20.71
CA MET A 22 -2.11 21.84 20.11
C MET A 22 -2.73 22.78 21.16
N GLY A 23 -3.65 22.29 21.99
CA GLY A 23 -4.24 23.09 23.06
C GLY A 23 -3.20 23.61 24.06
N HIS A 24 -2.23 22.77 24.42
CA HIS A 24 -1.12 23.19 25.28
C HIS A 24 -0.22 24.25 24.62
N ALA A 25 0.05 24.12 23.32
CA ALA A 25 0.84 25.09 22.56
C ALA A 25 0.12 26.44 22.44
N GLU A 26 -1.20 26.45 22.22
CA GLU A 26 -2.05 27.65 22.18
C GLU A 26 -2.06 28.36 23.53
N GLN A 27 -2.26 27.59 24.62
CA GLN A 27 -2.24 28.14 25.97
C GLN A 27 -0.89 28.78 26.30
N LYS A 28 0.20 28.13 25.94
CA LYS A 28 1.56 28.65 26.13
C LYS A 28 1.79 29.93 25.32
N SER A 29 1.32 29.99 24.07
CA SER A 29 1.42 31.17 23.23
C SER A 29 0.60 32.34 23.81
N ALA A 30 -0.59 32.07 24.32
CA ALA A 30 -1.44 33.08 24.97
C ALA A 30 -0.76 33.63 26.24
N ASN A 31 -0.18 32.76 27.08
CA ASN A 31 0.54 33.17 28.29
C ASN A 31 1.80 33.99 27.94
N ALA A 32 2.57 33.60 26.93
CA ALA A 32 3.74 34.36 26.49
C ALA A 32 3.40 35.78 25.98
N ASN A 33 2.21 35.95 25.41
CA ASN A 33 1.75 37.28 24.96
C ASN A 33 1.15 38.14 26.08
N GLN A 34 0.83 37.52 27.23
CA GLN A 34 0.31 38.22 28.43
C GLN A 34 1.38 38.49 29.50
N GLY A 35 2.64 38.13 29.23
CA GLY A 35 3.78 38.29 30.12
C GLY A 35 3.88 39.75 30.61
N GLY A 36 3.35 39.96 31.81
CA GLY A 36 3.44 41.24 32.52
C GLY A 36 4.82 41.37 33.17
N LEU A 37 5.15 42.59 33.57
CA LEU A 37 6.40 43.07 34.13
C LEU A 37 6.96 42.33 35.35
N PHE A 38 6.33 41.23 35.79
CA PHE A 38 6.68 40.46 37.01
C PHE A 38 7.01 39.00 36.79
N ASP A 39 7.04 38.49 35.56
CA ASP A 39 7.35 37.06 35.25
C ASP A 39 8.88 36.84 35.16
N PHE A 40 9.59 37.00 36.28
CA PHE A 40 10.96 36.49 36.45
C PHE A 40 10.98 35.06 37.02
N VAL A 41 9.86 34.39 37.09
CA VAL A 41 9.82 32.95 37.39
C VAL A 41 10.01 32.21 36.07
N GLU A 42 11.16 31.56 35.90
CA GLU A 42 11.32 30.51 34.89
C GLU A 42 10.19 29.49 35.13
N ASP A 43 9.08 29.65 34.39
CA ASP A 43 8.03 28.65 34.34
C ASP A 43 8.71 27.38 33.81
N ALA A 44 9.05 26.49 34.72
CA ALA A 44 9.49 25.14 34.37
C ALA A 44 8.41 24.56 33.45
N ILE A 45 8.75 24.46 32.16
CA ILE A 45 7.84 23.94 31.14
C ILE A 45 7.50 22.53 31.55
N GLU A 46 6.35 22.33 32.19
CA GLU A 46 5.86 20.97 32.44
C GLU A 46 5.67 20.29 31.07
N PRO A 47 6.39 19.17 30.85
CA PRO A 47 6.24 18.45 29.60
C PRO A 47 4.81 17.92 29.48
N VAL A 48 4.20 18.11 28.30
CA VAL A 48 2.88 17.54 28.02
C VAL A 48 2.93 16.03 28.23
N GLN A 49 2.15 15.53 29.17
CA GLN A 49 2.01 14.10 29.38
C GLN A 49 1.06 13.54 28.32
N LEU A 50 1.66 12.81 27.37
CA LEU A 50 0.88 12.15 26.31
C LEU A 50 0.20 10.89 26.86
N GLU A 51 -1.08 10.73 26.57
CA GLU A 51 -1.84 9.51 26.89
C GLU A 51 -1.28 8.32 26.11
N ASP A 52 -1.07 7.20 26.79
CA ASP A 52 -0.58 5.99 26.16
C ASP A 52 -1.68 5.28 25.36
N CYS A 53 -1.33 4.80 24.19
CA CYS A 53 -2.19 3.95 23.39
C CYS A 53 -1.40 2.82 22.72
N ALA A 54 -2.12 1.78 22.28
CA ALA A 54 -1.52 0.66 21.57
C ALA A 54 -0.91 1.14 20.24
N ALA A 55 0.29 0.65 19.93
CA ALA A 55 0.94 0.96 18.66
C ALA A 55 0.15 0.37 17.48
N TRP A 56 0.18 1.08 16.34
CA TRP A 56 -0.42 0.55 15.11
C TRP A 56 0.27 -0.74 14.66
N GLY A 57 -0.53 -1.71 14.20
CA GLY A 57 0.00 -2.84 13.45
C GLY A 57 0.65 -2.40 12.13
N GLU A 58 1.54 -3.24 11.57
CA GLU A 58 2.30 -2.91 10.35
C GLU A 58 1.38 -2.52 9.17
N SER A 59 0.28 -3.24 8.98
CA SER A 59 -0.67 -2.97 7.90
C SER A 59 -1.29 -1.56 8.01
N LEU A 60 -1.74 -1.16 9.20
CA LEU A 60 -2.31 0.17 9.43
C LEU A 60 -1.24 1.25 9.25
N LYS A 61 -0.03 1.03 9.79
CA LYS A 61 1.09 1.96 9.62
C LYS A 61 1.40 2.22 8.15
N LEU A 62 1.45 1.18 7.33
CA LEU A 62 1.67 1.29 5.88
C LEU A 62 0.50 1.98 5.16
N SER A 63 -0.74 1.69 5.56
CA SER A 63 -1.93 2.35 5.01
C SER A 63 -1.88 3.86 5.25
N GLU A 64 -1.57 4.28 6.48
CA GLU A 64 -1.44 5.69 6.86
C GLU A 64 -0.27 6.38 6.12
N GLU A 65 0.87 5.70 5.93
CA GLU A 65 1.96 6.22 5.10
C GLU A 65 1.50 6.49 3.67
N LYS A 66 0.83 5.52 3.05
CA LYS A 66 0.31 5.66 1.68
C LYS A 66 -0.71 6.78 1.56
N GLN A 67 -1.61 6.92 2.54
CA GLN A 67 -2.60 7.98 2.55
C GLN A 67 -1.96 9.39 2.58
N VAL A 68 -0.91 9.57 3.38
CA VAL A 68 -0.27 10.88 3.58
C VAL A 68 0.79 11.16 2.53
N LEU A 69 1.60 10.16 2.12
CA LEU A 69 2.76 10.32 1.23
C LEU A 69 2.48 9.89 -0.22
N GLY A 70 1.46 9.08 -0.45
CA GLY A 70 1.19 8.45 -1.73
C GLY A 70 2.00 7.17 -1.99
N PHE A 71 2.90 6.78 -1.08
CA PHE A 71 3.73 5.58 -1.17
C PHE A 71 4.01 4.97 0.21
N TYR A 72 4.51 3.74 0.24
CA TYR A 72 4.92 3.03 1.46
C TYR A 72 6.37 3.37 1.78
N LEU A 73 6.65 3.86 3.00
CA LEU A 73 7.99 4.30 3.43
C LEU A 73 8.69 3.23 4.26
N SER A 74 8.01 2.66 5.26
CA SER A 74 8.64 1.79 6.26
C SER A 74 8.62 0.30 5.91
N GLY A 75 7.91 -0.09 4.86
CA GLY A 75 7.79 -1.49 4.46
C GLY A 75 7.04 -1.65 3.15
N HIS A 76 6.66 -2.89 2.83
CA HIS A 76 5.86 -3.21 1.66
C HIS A 76 4.70 -4.14 2.05
N PRO A 77 3.44 -3.83 1.68
CA PRO A 77 2.27 -4.60 2.11
C PRO A 77 2.26 -6.04 1.61
N PHE A 78 3.03 -6.36 0.57
CA PHE A 78 3.22 -7.72 0.07
C PHE A 78 4.16 -8.57 0.93
N ARG A 79 5.03 -7.95 1.74
CA ARG A 79 6.08 -8.66 2.50
C ARG A 79 5.56 -9.82 3.36
N PRO A 80 4.48 -9.69 4.13
CA PRO A 80 3.96 -10.79 4.96
C PRO A 80 3.51 -12.01 4.15
N TYR A 81 3.19 -11.83 2.88
CA TYR A 81 2.64 -12.87 2.01
C TYR A 81 3.70 -13.47 1.05
N ALA A 82 4.88 -12.86 0.95
CA ALA A 82 5.87 -13.18 -0.08
C ALA A 82 6.31 -14.65 -0.08
N GLU A 83 6.54 -15.24 1.10
CA GLU A 83 6.97 -16.64 1.22
C GLU A 83 5.85 -17.61 0.82
N GLU A 84 4.64 -17.35 1.27
CA GLU A 84 3.48 -18.16 0.93
C GLU A 84 3.17 -18.10 -0.58
N VAL A 85 3.16 -16.90 -1.12
CA VAL A 85 2.84 -16.66 -2.54
C VAL A 85 3.84 -17.35 -3.48
N ARG A 86 5.09 -17.50 -3.10
CA ARG A 86 6.09 -18.25 -3.90
C ARG A 86 5.70 -19.70 -4.18
N GLN A 87 4.87 -20.31 -3.35
CA GLN A 87 4.36 -21.66 -3.59
C GLN A 87 3.39 -21.71 -4.78
N PHE A 88 2.66 -20.63 -5.02
CA PHE A 88 1.67 -20.50 -6.09
C PHE A 88 2.20 -19.84 -7.36
N ALA A 89 3.04 -18.81 -7.16
CA ALA A 89 3.66 -17.99 -8.21
C ALA A 89 5.15 -17.78 -7.90
N PRO A 90 6.02 -18.71 -8.33
CA PRO A 90 7.44 -18.70 -7.96
C PRO A 90 8.26 -17.60 -8.64
N LEU A 91 7.76 -17.02 -9.73
CA LEU A 91 8.47 -16.01 -10.51
C LEU A 91 8.29 -14.62 -9.89
N ARG A 92 9.40 -13.90 -9.78
CA ARG A 92 9.42 -12.49 -9.41
C ARG A 92 9.00 -11.63 -10.59
N LEU A 93 8.35 -10.49 -10.31
CA LEU A 93 7.85 -9.59 -11.34
C LEU A 93 8.97 -8.94 -12.19
N ASP A 94 10.19 -8.78 -11.63
CA ASP A 94 11.36 -8.26 -12.35
C ASP A 94 12.03 -9.29 -13.29
N LYS A 95 11.61 -10.56 -13.27
CA LYS A 95 12.22 -11.66 -14.05
C LYS A 95 11.28 -12.26 -15.09
N LEU A 96 10.17 -11.60 -15.35
CA LEU A 96 9.20 -12.09 -16.33
C LEU A 96 9.78 -12.06 -17.76
N LYS A 97 9.41 -13.06 -18.53
CA LYS A 97 9.79 -13.23 -19.94
C LYS A 97 8.53 -13.60 -20.74
N PRO A 98 8.56 -13.43 -22.08
CA PRO A 98 7.49 -13.95 -22.93
C PRO A 98 7.30 -15.46 -22.70
N GLU A 99 6.14 -15.85 -22.24
CA GLU A 99 5.78 -17.22 -21.89
C GLU A 99 4.26 -17.38 -21.81
N ASP A 100 3.75 -18.56 -22.15
CA ASP A 100 2.35 -18.92 -21.98
C ASP A 100 2.13 -19.60 -20.60
N ASN A 101 1.01 -19.34 -19.98
CA ASN A 101 0.56 -19.97 -18.72
C ASN A 101 1.48 -19.73 -17.51
N VAL A 102 1.96 -18.51 -17.36
CA VAL A 102 2.76 -18.09 -16.19
C VAL A 102 1.85 -17.62 -15.07
N ARG A 103 2.10 -18.07 -13.85
CA ARG A 103 1.45 -17.49 -12.67
C ARG A 103 2.30 -16.37 -12.10
N VAL A 104 1.69 -15.19 -11.99
CA VAL A 104 2.27 -14.00 -11.36
C VAL A 104 1.45 -13.62 -10.15
N ALA A 105 2.07 -13.05 -9.15
CA ALA A 105 1.38 -12.59 -7.96
C ALA A 105 1.97 -11.28 -7.45
N GLY A 106 1.14 -10.49 -6.82
CA GLY A 106 1.55 -9.22 -6.24
C GLY A 106 0.44 -8.58 -5.41
N PHE A 107 0.79 -7.52 -4.76
CA PHE A 107 -0.16 -6.63 -4.11
C PHE A 107 -0.79 -5.72 -5.16
N ALA A 108 -2.11 -5.73 -5.25
CA ALA A 108 -2.85 -4.88 -6.18
C ALA A 108 -2.82 -3.43 -5.70
N THR A 109 -2.05 -2.58 -6.37
CA THR A 109 -1.92 -1.16 -6.03
C THR A 109 -2.94 -0.29 -6.72
N GLY A 110 -3.62 -0.80 -7.74
CA GLY A 110 -4.68 -0.10 -8.45
C GLY A 110 -5.38 -0.97 -9.48
N VAL A 111 -6.63 -0.64 -9.73
CA VAL A 111 -7.44 -1.23 -10.80
C VAL A 111 -8.08 -0.12 -11.60
N ARG A 112 -7.85 -0.11 -12.90
CA ARG A 112 -8.43 0.85 -13.83
C ARG A 112 -9.25 0.10 -14.88
N THR A 113 -10.47 0.52 -15.12
CA THR A 113 -11.32 -0.08 -16.15
C THR A 113 -11.58 0.88 -17.29
N MET A 114 -11.67 0.35 -18.51
CA MET A 114 -12.03 1.11 -19.68
C MET A 114 -12.88 0.27 -20.64
N MET A 115 -13.66 0.96 -21.48
CA MET A 115 -14.40 0.34 -22.56
C MET A 115 -13.54 0.33 -23.83
N SER A 116 -13.39 -0.84 -24.44
CA SER A 116 -12.78 -1.01 -25.73
C SER A 116 -13.80 -1.41 -26.79
N LYS A 117 -13.41 -1.44 -28.06
CA LYS A 117 -14.26 -1.94 -29.17
C LYS A 117 -14.66 -3.41 -28.98
N ARG A 118 -13.92 -4.18 -28.15
CA ARG A 118 -14.15 -5.61 -27.90
C ARG A 118 -14.78 -5.87 -26.52
N GLY A 119 -15.25 -4.82 -25.83
CA GLY A 119 -15.87 -4.92 -24.51
C GLY A 119 -15.04 -4.27 -23.42
N LYS A 120 -15.44 -4.49 -22.17
CA LYS A 120 -14.79 -3.95 -20.97
C LYS A 120 -13.43 -4.61 -20.73
N ILE A 121 -12.42 -3.80 -20.40
CA ILE A 121 -11.08 -4.24 -20.04
C ILE A 121 -10.72 -3.62 -18.70
N ALA A 122 -10.03 -4.37 -17.85
CA ALA A 122 -9.40 -3.86 -16.64
C ALA A 122 -7.88 -3.95 -16.77
N PHE A 123 -7.21 -2.96 -16.23
CA PHE A 123 -5.76 -2.94 -16.02
C PHE A 123 -5.50 -3.03 -14.53
N LEU A 124 -4.88 -4.11 -14.13
CA LEU A 124 -4.53 -4.42 -12.75
C LEU A 124 -3.04 -4.13 -12.55
N SER A 125 -2.73 -3.18 -11.68
CA SER A 125 -1.35 -2.92 -11.27
C SER A 125 -0.99 -3.85 -10.12
N LEU A 126 -0.05 -4.76 -10.35
CA LEU A 126 0.52 -5.66 -9.35
C LEU A 126 1.94 -5.23 -9.00
N GLU A 127 2.26 -5.28 -7.73
CA GLU A 127 3.56 -4.93 -7.17
C GLU A 127 4.03 -6.01 -6.18
N ASP A 128 5.26 -6.46 -6.34
CA ASP A 128 5.94 -7.34 -5.39
C ASP A 128 7.17 -6.65 -4.80
N LEU A 129 8.03 -7.39 -4.10
CA LEU A 129 9.27 -6.85 -3.54
C LEU A 129 10.34 -6.55 -4.61
N SER A 130 10.12 -6.91 -5.86
CA SER A 130 11.09 -6.81 -6.95
C SER A 130 10.73 -5.77 -8.00
N GLY A 131 9.44 -5.48 -8.17
CA GLY A 131 9.00 -4.55 -9.19
C GLY A 131 7.49 -4.45 -9.31
N ARG A 132 7.07 -3.73 -10.34
CA ARG A 132 5.67 -3.48 -10.65
C ARG A 132 5.38 -3.85 -12.10
N ILE A 133 4.21 -4.44 -12.32
CA ILE A 133 3.70 -4.77 -13.65
C ILE A 133 2.25 -4.30 -13.81
N GLU A 134 1.84 -4.14 -15.06
CA GLU A 134 0.42 -3.94 -15.40
C GLU A 134 -0.10 -5.19 -16.11
N VAL A 135 -1.16 -5.77 -15.58
CA VAL A 135 -1.82 -6.97 -16.10
C VAL A 135 -3.16 -6.57 -16.71
N MET A 136 -3.35 -6.88 -17.98
CA MET A 136 -4.61 -6.67 -18.67
C MET A 136 -5.56 -7.85 -18.42
N VAL A 137 -6.78 -7.56 -17.96
CA VAL A 137 -7.84 -8.52 -17.71
C VAL A 137 -9.03 -8.18 -18.58
N SER A 138 -9.54 -9.12 -19.37
CA SER A 138 -10.65 -8.89 -20.30
C SER A 138 -11.51 -10.13 -20.52
N GLY A 139 -12.68 -9.95 -21.14
CA GLY A 139 -13.61 -11.05 -21.46
C GLY A 139 -14.03 -11.85 -20.23
N ALA A 140 -14.11 -13.17 -20.35
CA ALA A 140 -14.53 -14.09 -19.30
C ALA A 140 -13.70 -13.96 -18.02
N ALA A 141 -12.39 -13.77 -18.12
CA ALA A 141 -11.53 -13.58 -16.96
C ALA A 141 -11.92 -12.35 -16.12
N LEU A 142 -12.33 -11.26 -16.78
CA LEU A 142 -12.82 -10.06 -16.08
C LEU A 142 -14.18 -10.29 -15.43
N GLU A 143 -15.09 -10.99 -16.12
CA GLU A 143 -16.41 -11.31 -15.58
C GLU A 143 -16.32 -12.15 -14.32
N GLU A 144 -15.45 -13.18 -14.31
CA GLU A 144 -15.22 -14.05 -13.16
C GLU A 144 -14.65 -13.29 -11.95
N CYS A 145 -13.73 -12.37 -12.16
CA CYS A 145 -13.03 -11.67 -11.06
C CYS A 145 -13.65 -10.32 -10.67
N THR A 146 -14.68 -9.82 -11.37
CA THR A 146 -15.27 -8.49 -11.14
C THR A 146 -15.65 -8.24 -9.68
N GLY A 147 -16.14 -9.26 -8.97
CA GLY A 147 -16.57 -9.13 -7.57
C GLY A 147 -15.44 -8.85 -6.57
N TYR A 148 -14.23 -9.26 -6.88
CA TYR A 148 -13.07 -9.13 -5.99
C TYR A 148 -11.85 -8.44 -6.63
N LEU A 149 -11.95 -8.01 -7.90
CA LEU A 149 -10.87 -7.28 -8.58
C LEU A 149 -10.81 -5.83 -8.07
N LYS A 150 -10.08 -5.61 -7.01
CA LYS A 150 -9.89 -4.29 -6.37
C LYS A 150 -8.47 -4.12 -5.84
N ALA A 151 -8.12 -2.87 -5.53
CA ALA A 151 -6.83 -2.54 -4.91
C ALA A 151 -6.76 -3.03 -3.44
N ASP A 152 -5.58 -2.91 -2.87
CA ASP A 152 -5.24 -3.15 -1.47
C ASP A 152 -5.44 -4.62 -1.01
N GLN A 153 -5.13 -5.56 -1.90
CA GLN A 153 -5.11 -6.99 -1.59
C GLN A 153 -4.07 -7.74 -2.43
N VAL A 154 -3.72 -8.95 -2.00
CA VAL A 154 -2.86 -9.86 -2.78
C VAL A 154 -3.71 -10.59 -3.80
N LEU A 155 -3.31 -10.52 -5.07
CA LEU A 155 -3.91 -11.23 -6.18
C LEU A 155 -2.88 -12.10 -6.90
N ILE A 156 -3.35 -13.22 -7.42
CA ILE A 156 -2.58 -14.15 -8.23
C ILE A 156 -3.27 -14.24 -9.58
N ALA A 157 -2.51 -14.06 -10.65
CA ALA A 157 -3.02 -14.11 -12.02
C ALA A 157 -2.29 -15.16 -12.84
N GLU A 158 -3.05 -15.99 -13.55
CA GLU A 158 -2.54 -16.86 -14.61
C GLU A 158 -2.52 -16.06 -15.91
N CYS A 159 -1.33 -15.85 -16.45
CA CYS A 159 -1.11 -14.91 -17.52
C CYS A 159 -0.44 -15.54 -18.74
N LYS A 160 -0.76 -14.98 -19.89
CA LYS A 160 0.04 -15.06 -21.08
C LYS A 160 0.87 -13.80 -21.22
N ILE A 161 2.19 -13.95 -21.37
CA ILE A 161 3.14 -12.85 -21.52
C ILE A 161 3.68 -12.87 -22.97
N SER A 162 3.55 -11.77 -23.66
CA SER A 162 4.08 -11.56 -25.00
C SER A 162 4.89 -10.27 -25.08
N ARG A 163 5.68 -10.11 -26.12
CA ARG A 163 6.29 -8.79 -26.41
C ARG A 163 5.21 -7.83 -26.88
N ASP A 164 5.35 -6.57 -26.51
CA ASP A 164 4.45 -5.52 -26.97
C ASP A 164 5.01 -4.88 -28.23
N ASP A 165 4.48 -5.31 -29.39
CA ASP A 165 4.93 -4.83 -30.70
C ASP A 165 4.56 -3.35 -30.96
N TYR A 166 3.68 -2.75 -30.16
CA TYR A 166 3.20 -1.37 -30.35
C TYR A 166 4.03 -0.32 -29.60
N SER A 167 4.56 -0.67 -28.43
CA SER A 167 5.29 0.28 -27.58
C SER A 167 6.76 0.44 -27.98
N GLY A 168 7.27 -0.42 -28.84
CA GLY A 168 8.68 -0.46 -29.25
C GLY A 168 9.61 -0.82 -28.09
N GLY A 169 10.61 -1.67 -28.31
CA GLY A 169 11.54 -2.11 -27.31
C GLY A 169 11.16 -3.45 -26.66
N ASP A 170 11.68 -3.70 -25.45
CA ASP A 170 11.48 -4.95 -24.70
C ASP A 170 10.25 -4.93 -23.77
N ALA A 171 9.28 -4.06 -24.04
CA ALA A 171 8.06 -3.96 -23.26
C ALA A 171 7.27 -5.28 -23.31
N LEU A 172 6.78 -5.70 -22.15
CA LEU A 172 5.97 -6.91 -22.04
C LEU A 172 4.48 -6.55 -21.98
N ARG A 173 3.69 -7.29 -22.75
CA ARG A 173 2.23 -7.29 -22.67
C ARG A 173 1.78 -8.51 -21.88
N ILE A 174 1.15 -8.28 -20.74
CA ILE A 174 0.72 -9.32 -19.81
C ILE A 174 -0.80 -9.37 -19.82
N MET A 175 -1.36 -10.49 -20.24
CA MET A 175 -2.80 -10.73 -20.29
C MET A 175 -3.17 -11.84 -19.34
N ALA A 176 -4.08 -11.56 -18.40
CA ALA A 176 -4.60 -12.58 -17.52
C ALA A 176 -5.70 -13.41 -18.17
N ASN A 177 -5.56 -14.71 -18.09
CA ASN A 177 -6.59 -15.69 -18.41
C ASN A 177 -7.47 -15.99 -17.19
N HIS A 178 -6.91 -15.82 -16.00
CA HIS A 178 -7.59 -16.06 -14.73
C HIS A 178 -6.96 -15.22 -13.63
N VAL A 179 -7.77 -14.71 -12.70
CA VAL A 179 -7.29 -13.95 -11.53
C VAL A 179 -7.99 -14.50 -10.30
N VAL A 180 -7.25 -14.72 -9.22
CA VAL A 180 -7.79 -15.23 -7.95
C VAL A 180 -7.23 -14.45 -6.77
N THR A 181 -7.96 -14.45 -5.66
CA THR A 181 -7.45 -13.97 -4.37
C THR A 181 -6.47 -14.98 -3.77
N LEU A 182 -5.66 -14.54 -2.82
CA LEU A 182 -4.77 -15.46 -2.09
C LEU A 182 -5.56 -16.56 -1.36
N GLN A 183 -6.73 -16.23 -0.82
CA GLN A 183 -7.57 -17.23 -0.16
C GLN A 183 -8.03 -18.30 -1.14
N THR A 184 -8.54 -17.93 -2.30
CA THR A 184 -8.94 -18.88 -3.34
C THR A 184 -7.77 -19.70 -3.85
N ALA A 185 -6.56 -19.11 -3.90
CA ALA A 185 -5.36 -19.85 -4.30
C ALA A 185 -4.97 -20.94 -3.29
N ARG A 186 -5.12 -20.67 -1.99
CA ARG A 186 -4.93 -21.67 -0.93
C ARG A 186 -5.85 -22.88 -1.12
N GLU A 187 -7.12 -22.64 -1.46
CA GLU A 187 -8.11 -23.70 -1.67
C GLU A 187 -7.87 -24.49 -2.97
N ARG A 188 -7.34 -23.84 -4.00
CA ARG A 188 -7.23 -24.40 -5.34
C ARG A 188 -5.89 -25.06 -5.63
N TYR A 189 -4.81 -24.58 -5.00
CA TYR A 189 -3.42 -25.00 -5.29
C TYR A 189 -2.70 -25.60 -4.09
N ALA A 190 -3.37 -25.75 -2.93
CA ALA A 190 -2.84 -26.39 -1.73
C ALA A 190 -2.80 -27.92 -1.86
#